data_b9c348713c950cb162ba1603dd985ba7
#
_entry.id   b9c348713c950cb162ba1603dd985ba7
#
_cell.length_a   1.000
_cell.length_b   1.000
_cell.length_c   1.000
_cell.angle_alpha   90.00
_cell.angle_beta   90.00
_cell.angle_gamma   90.00
#
_symmetry.space_group_name_H-M   'P 1'
#
loop_
_entity.id
_entity.type
_entity.pdbx_description
1 polymer ?
#
loop_
_entity_poly.entity_id
_entity_poly.type
_entity_poly.pdbx_seq_one_letter_code
_entity_poly.pdbx_strand_id
1 'polypeptide(L)'
;EIKVAEAIDAIKNGAEEIDMVINIGELKSGHTDIVKQDIQAVAKAVHDHDRLLKVIIETCLLTDDEKVTASKLTVAGGADFVKTSTGFSTGGAKAEDVALMRQAVGPDFKIKASGGIHHLDEAYAMIEAGANRLGVSASVQILEEAARQ
;
A
#
# COMPACT_ATOMS: atom_id res chain seq x y z
N GLU A 1 4.66 -5.67 18.35
CA GLU A 1 5.38 -4.70 19.22
C GLU A 1 6.49 -3.97 18.48
N ILE A 2 7.37 -4.66 17.74
CA ILE A 2 8.53 -4.03 17.04
C ILE A 2 8.08 -3.03 16.00
N LYS A 3 7.15 -3.36 15.12
CA LYS A 3 6.64 -2.43 14.10
C LYS A 3 6.06 -1.14 14.70
N VAL A 4 5.41 -1.25 15.86
CA VAL A 4 4.91 -0.08 16.60
C VAL A 4 6.07 0.78 17.10
N ALA A 5 7.11 0.17 17.66
CA ALA A 5 8.29 0.90 18.13
C ALA A 5 9.02 1.60 16.98
N GLU A 6 9.20 0.92 15.85
CA GLU A 6 9.79 1.51 14.63
C GLU A 6 8.96 2.67 14.08
N ALA A 7 7.63 2.54 14.03
CA ALA A 7 6.74 3.61 13.59
C ALA A 7 6.85 4.85 14.49
N ILE A 8 6.84 4.66 15.81
CA ILE A 8 6.98 5.76 16.78
C ILE A 8 8.36 6.43 16.66
N ASP A 9 9.42 5.64 16.48
CA ASP A 9 10.77 6.18 16.29
C ASP A 9 10.88 7.00 15.00
N ALA A 10 10.34 6.49 13.89
CA ALA A 10 10.29 7.23 12.63
C ALA A 10 9.52 8.56 12.77
N ILE A 11 8.38 8.56 13.47
CA ILE A 11 7.59 9.78 13.72
C ILE A 11 8.39 10.78 14.56
N LYS A 12 9.09 10.34 15.60
CA LYS A 12 9.95 11.20 16.41
C LYS A 12 11.09 11.84 15.60
N ASN A 13 11.54 11.14 14.56
CA ASN A 13 12.56 11.61 13.63
C ASN A 13 11.98 12.42 12.45
N GLY A 14 10.69 12.78 12.49
CA GLY A 14 10.05 13.69 11.57
C GLY A 14 9.23 13.04 10.45
N ALA A 15 8.97 11.73 10.48
CA ALA A 15 8.09 11.11 9.50
C ALA A 15 6.64 11.59 9.67
N GLU A 16 6.01 12.00 8.57
CA GLU A 16 4.61 12.42 8.52
C GLU A 16 3.68 11.30 8.05
N GLU A 17 4.21 10.32 7.33
CA GLU A 17 3.50 9.16 6.84
C GLU A 17 4.34 7.90 7.09
N ILE A 18 3.69 6.83 7.51
CA ILE A 18 4.35 5.55 7.81
C ILE A 18 3.88 4.50 6.81
N ASP A 19 4.83 3.78 6.24
CA ASP A 19 4.59 2.60 5.42
C ASP A 19 4.96 1.34 6.21
N MET A 20 4.05 0.39 6.35
CA MET A 20 4.34 -0.93 6.91
C MET A 20 4.08 -2.03 5.89
N VAL A 21 4.80 -3.12 5.97
CA VAL A 21 4.49 -4.34 5.21
C VAL A 21 3.67 -5.28 6.09
N ILE A 22 2.60 -5.89 5.53
CA ILE A 22 1.83 -6.90 6.25
C ILE A 22 2.70 -8.11 6.63
N ASN A 23 2.24 -8.88 7.60
CA ASN A 23 2.85 -10.18 7.89
C ASN A 23 2.38 -11.20 6.82
N ILE A 24 3.15 -11.31 5.73
CA ILE A 24 2.83 -12.17 4.58
C ILE A 24 2.80 -13.64 4.98
N GLY A 25 3.69 -14.07 5.87
CA GLY A 25 3.72 -15.44 6.36
C GLY A 25 2.43 -15.83 7.09
N GLU A 26 1.96 -14.98 7.99
CA GLU A 26 0.71 -15.21 8.71
C GLU A 26 -0.52 -15.14 7.79
N LEU A 27 -0.52 -14.23 6.80
CA LEU A 27 -1.58 -14.18 5.80
C LEU A 27 -1.68 -15.50 5.02
N LYS A 28 -0.53 -16.00 4.52
CA LYS A 28 -0.47 -17.26 3.76
C LYS A 28 -0.80 -18.48 4.60
N SER A 29 -0.57 -18.42 5.89
CA SER A 29 -0.95 -19.45 6.86
C SER A 29 -2.43 -19.39 7.26
N GLY A 30 -3.18 -18.41 6.76
CA GLY A 30 -4.60 -18.22 7.09
C GLY A 30 -4.86 -17.56 8.45
N HIS A 31 -3.83 -17.07 9.12
CA HIS A 31 -3.95 -16.42 10.44
C HIS A 31 -4.34 -14.93 10.29
N THR A 32 -5.51 -14.70 9.69
CA THR A 32 -6.01 -13.35 9.34
C THR A 32 -6.21 -12.45 10.55
N ASP A 33 -6.56 -13.02 11.72
CA ASP A 33 -6.71 -12.25 12.95
C ASP A 33 -5.39 -11.66 13.42
N ILE A 34 -4.28 -12.41 13.29
CA ILE A 34 -2.94 -11.93 13.62
C ILE A 34 -2.55 -10.77 12.70
N VAL A 35 -2.78 -10.91 11.39
CA VAL A 35 -2.51 -9.86 10.41
C VAL A 35 -3.31 -8.59 10.72
N LYS A 36 -4.61 -8.74 11.01
CA LYS A 36 -5.48 -7.60 11.39
C LYS A 36 -5.00 -6.90 12.64
N GLN A 37 -4.68 -7.66 13.71
CA GLN A 37 -4.20 -7.10 14.98
C GLN A 37 -2.87 -6.37 14.81
N ASP A 38 -1.95 -6.87 13.98
CA ASP A 38 -0.69 -6.22 13.67
C ASP A 38 -0.92 -4.85 13.02
N ILE A 39 -1.81 -4.79 12.01
CA ILE A 39 -2.21 -3.54 11.35
C ILE A 39 -2.87 -2.58 12.37
N GLN A 40 -3.80 -3.06 13.18
CA GLN A 40 -4.50 -2.24 14.17
C GLN A 40 -3.55 -1.61 15.19
N ALA A 41 -2.58 -2.36 15.66
CA ALA A 41 -1.61 -1.87 16.63
C ALA A 41 -0.75 -0.74 16.05
N VAL A 42 -0.31 -0.88 14.80
CA VAL A 42 0.47 0.16 14.12
C VAL A 42 -0.41 1.36 13.75
N ALA A 43 -1.62 1.13 13.22
CA ALA A 43 -2.57 2.19 12.89
C ALA A 43 -2.88 3.05 14.11
N LYS A 44 -3.17 2.42 15.25
CA LYS A 44 -3.41 3.16 16.49
C LYS A 44 -2.21 4.03 16.88
N ALA A 45 -1.02 3.48 16.88
CA ALA A 45 0.19 4.23 17.27
C ALA A 45 0.47 5.41 16.31
N VAL A 46 0.25 5.23 15.02
CA VAL A 46 0.44 6.26 13.99
C VAL A 46 -0.62 7.37 14.13
N HIS A 47 -1.88 7.00 14.31
CA HIS A 47 -2.99 7.95 14.48
C HIS A 47 -2.94 8.71 15.81
N ASP A 48 -2.45 8.10 16.89
CA ASP A 48 -2.22 8.78 18.18
C ASP A 48 -1.21 9.97 18.05
N HIS A 49 -0.46 10.01 16.93
CA HIS A 49 0.49 11.09 16.59
C HIS A 49 0.02 11.96 15.41
N ASP A 50 -1.24 11.86 15.01
CA ASP A 50 -1.82 12.58 13.85
C ASP A 50 -1.06 12.33 12.54
N ARG A 51 -0.66 11.07 12.30
CA ARG A 51 0.05 10.64 11.09
C ARG A 51 -0.76 9.63 10.29
N LEU A 52 -0.36 9.39 9.02
CA LEU A 52 -1.02 8.46 8.11
C LEU A 52 -0.28 7.12 8.06
N LEU A 53 -1.06 6.02 8.00
CA LEU A 53 -0.54 4.68 7.80
C LEU A 53 -0.90 4.15 6.41
N LYS A 54 0.11 3.68 5.67
CA LYS A 54 -0.05 2.90 4.45
C LYS A 54 0.39 1.46 4.71
N VAL A 55 -0.42 0.51 4.29
CA VAL A 55 -0.13 -0.92 4.43
C VAL A 55 0.25 -1.49 3.07
N ILE A 56 1.48 -1.94 2.95
CA ILE A 56 2.00 -2.62 1.76
C ILE A 56 1.62 -4.08 1.85
N ILE A 57 0.84 -4.56 0.87
CA ILE A 57 0.43 -5.97 0.81
C ILE A 57 1.39 -6.84 0.01
N GLU A 58 2.32 -6.26 -0.76
CA GLU A 58 3.30 -6.92 -1.63
C GLU A 58 2.63 -7.86 -2.63
N THR A 59 1.87 -7.29 -3.55
CA THR A 59 0.98 -8.01 -4.49
C THR A 59 1.68 -9.11 -5.29
N CYS A 60 2.96 -8.93 -5.63
CA CYS A 60 3.72 -9.91 -6.41
C CYS A 60 3.94 -11.25 -5.68
N LEU A 61 3.75 -11.31 -4.36
CA LEU A 61 3.88 -12.52 -3.55
C LEU A 61 2.54 -13.19 -3.22
N LEU A 62 1.43 -12.59 -3.66
CA LEU A 62 0.07 -12.98 -3.27
C LEU A 62 -0.72 -13.55 -4.46
N THR A 63 -1.59 -14.52 -4.17
CA THR A 63 -2.68 -14.90 -5.08
C THR A 63 -3.77 -13.82 -5.09
N ASP A 64 -4.69 -13.86 -6.05
CA ASP A 64 -5.77 -12.89 -6.13
C ASP A 64 -6.68 -12.91 -4.90
N ASP A 65 -7.00 -14.10 -4.37
CA ASP A 65 -7.76 -14.23 -3.13
C ASP A 65 -7.02 -13.66 -1.93
N GLU A 66 -5.70 -13.86 -1.86
CA GLU A 66 -4.85 -13.27 -0.82
C GLU A 66 -4.77 -11.74 -0.93
N LYS A 67 -4.72 -11.18 -2.15
CA LYS A 67 -4.77 -9.72 -2.39
C LYS A 67 -6.08 -9.12 -1.90
N VAL A 68 -7.21 -9.77 -2.20
CA VAL A 68 -8.54 -9.33 -1.72
C VAL A 68 -8.60 -9.40 -0.19
N THR A 69 -8.14 -10.49 0.40
CA THR A 69 -8.12 -10.68 1.86
C THR A 69 -7.24 -9.62 2.54
N ALA A 70 -6.00 -9.43 2.06
CA ALA A 70 -5.08 -8.44 2.60
C ALA A 70 -5.62 -7.01 2.50
N SER A 71 -6.27 -6.67 1.38
CA SER A 71 -6.91 -5.36 1.18
C SER A 71 -8.04 -5.13 2.19
N LYS A 72 -8.91 -6.12 2.39
CA LYS A 72 -9.98 -6.04 3.40
C LYS A 72 -9.45 -5.95 4.83
N LEU A 73 -8.39 -6.69 5.14
CA LEU A 73 -7.73 -6.63 6.46
C LEU A 73 -7.08 -5.26 6.71
N THR A 74 -6.56 -4.61 5.66
CA THR A 74 -6.03 -3.26 5.73
C THR A 74 -7.10 -2.24 6.13
N VAL A 75 -8.29 -2.32 5.51
CA VAL A 75 -9.44 -1.48 5.88
C VAL A 75 -9.88 -1.79 7.31
N ALA A 76 -10.08 -3.06 7.65
CA ALA A 76 -10.54 -3.51 8.96
C ALA A 76 -9.53 -3.22 10.08
N GLY A 77 -8.25 -3.10 9.74
CA GLY A 77 -7.16 -2.72 10.63
C GLY A 77 -7.08 -1.20 10.89
N GLY A 78 -7.86 -0.39 10.16
CA GLY A 78 -7.92 1.05 10.35
C GLY A 78 -6.78 1.83 9.69
N ALA A 79 -6.10 1.28 8.70
CA ALA A 79 -5.12 2.02 7.92
C ALA A 79 -5.77 3.06 7.00
N ASP A 80 -4.98 4.00 6.47
CA ASP A 80 -5.45 5.08 5.58
C ASP A 80 -5.30 4.71 4.10
N PHE A 81 -4.30 3.90 3.78
CA PHE A 81 -4.03 3.41 2.42
C PHE A 81 -3.73 1.91 2.42
N VAL A 82 -4.14 1.25 1.36
CA VAL A 82 -3.51 0.00 0.92
C VAL A 82 -2.53 0.30 -0.21
N LYS A 83 -1.33 -0.27 -0.16
CA LYS A 83 -0.25 -0.04 -1.12
C LYS A 83 0.18 -1.36 -1.75
N THR A 84 0.45 -1.34 -3.06
CA THR A 84 0.77 -2.56 -3.80
C THR A 84 2.09 -3.20 -3.41
N SER A 85 3.17 -2.43 -3.35
CA SER A 85 4.54 -2.98 -3.40
C SER A 85 5.54 -2.16 -2.62
N THR A 86 6.58 -2.83 -2.11
CA THR A 86 7.76 -2.19 -1.50
C THR A 86 8.66 -1.53 -2.54
N GLY A 87 8.75 -2.10 -3.75
CA GLY A 87 9.73 -1.75 -4.77
C GLY A 87 11.03 -2.57 -4.68
N PHE A 88 11.15 -3.49 -3.73
CA PHE A 88 12.35 -4.31 -3.49
C PHE A 88 12.15 -5.81 -3.76
N SER A 89 10.95 -6.23 -4.13
CA SER A 89 10.62 -7.62 -4.43
C SER A 89 10.68 -7.93 -5.93
N THR A 90 10.15 -9.06 -6.34
CA THR A 90 10.20 -9.58 -7.73
C THR A 90 9.29 -8.85 -8.71
N GLY A 91 8.34 -8.04 -8.22
CA GLY A 91 7.40 -7.28 -9.05
C GLY A 91 6.90 -6.01 -8.37
N GLY A 92 6.31 -5.14 -9.16
CA GLY A 92 5.72 -3.87 -8.75
C GLY A 92 4.20 -3.84 -8.98
N ALA A 93 3.66 -2.62 -9.12
CA ALA A 93 2.25 -2.41 -9.37
C ALA A 93 1.83 -2.93 -10.75
N LYS A 94 0.64 -3.51 -10.79
CA LYS A 94 -0.09 -3.89 -12.02
C LYS A 94 -1.49 -3.32 -11.97
N ALA A 95 -1.99 -2.86 -13.11
CA ALA A 95 -3.34 -2.29 -13.19
C ALA A 95 -4.42 -3.28 -12.75
N GLU A 96 -4.27 -4.57 -13.10
CA GLU A 96 -5.19 -5.63 -12.68
C GLU A 96 -5.23 -5.78 -11.16
N ASP A 97 -4.07 -5.69 -10.49
CA ASP A 97 -3.99 -5.78 -9.02
C ASP A 97 -4.65 -4.56 -8.37
N VAL A 98 -4.42 -3.36 -8.91
CA VAL A 98 -5.06 -2.13 -8.42
C VAL A 98 -6.58 -2.20 -8.58
N ALA A 99 -7.08 -2.69 -9.72
CA ALA A 99 -8.52 -2.88 -9.95
C ALA A 99 -9.13 -3.88 -8.96
N LEU A 100 -8.43 -4.99 -8.70
CA LEU A 100 -8.84 -6.00 -7.71
C LEU A 100 -8.87 -5.42 -6.29
N MET A 101 -7.84 -4.66 -5.92
CA MET A 101 -7.78 -3.95 -4.64
C MET A 101 -8.93 -2.95 -4.51
N ARG A 102 -9.23 -2.18 -5.57
CA ARG A 102 -10.34 -1.22 -5.60
C ARG A 102 -11.69 -1.89 -5.36
N GLN A 103 -11.93 -3.05 -5.98
CA GLN A 103 -13.14 -3.83 -5.73
C GLN A 103 -13.21 -4.32 -4.28
N ALA A 104 -12.08 -4.71 -3.70
CA ALA A 104 -12.02 -5.24 -2.34
C ALA A 104 -12.25 -4.18 -1.26
N VAL A 105 -11.76 -2.94 -1.46
CA VAL A 105 -11.80 -1.88 -0.43
C VAL A 105 -12.95 -0.88 -0.62
N GLY A 106 -13.66 -0.93 -1.76
CA GLY A 106 -14.72 0.00 -2.08
C GLY A 106 -14.22 1.33 -2.69
N PRO A 107 -15.15 2.26 -3.03
CA PRO A 107 -14.82 3.45 -3.82
C PRO A 107 -14.02 4.52 -3.06
N ASP A 108 -14.15 4.59 -1.74
CA ASP A 108 -13.66 5.73 -0.95
C ASP A 108 -12.30 5.48 -0.28
N PHE A 109 -11.92 4.22 -0.08
CA PHE A 109 -10.64 3.87 0.55
C PHE A 109 -9.47 4.15 -0.39
N LYS A 110 -8.36 4.66 0.15
CA LYS A 110 -7.24 5.11 -0.68
C LYS A 110 -6.30 3.97 -1.06
N ILE A 111 -5.88 3.97 -2.32
CA ILE A 111 -4.92 3.01 -2.88
C ILE A 111 -3.69 3.74 -3.39
N LYS A 112 -2.49 3.24 -3.03
CA LYS A 112 -1.21 3.67 -3.60
C LYS A 112 -0.63 2.55 -4.47
N ALA A 113 -0.38 2.85 -5.74
CA ALA A 113 0.35 1.98 -6.66
C ALA A 113 1.82 2.37 -6.71
N SER A 114 2.72 1.42 -6.54
CA SER A 114 4.17 1.69 -6.52
C SER A 114 4.99 0.54 -7.08
N GLY A 115 6.17 0.88 -7.60
CA GLY A 115 7.09 -0.05 -8.25
C GLY A 115 6.73 -0.33 -9.71
N GLY A 116 7.72 -0.25 -10.59
CA GLY A 116 7.57 -0.60 -12.01
C GLY A 116 6.79 0.40 -12.87
N ILE A 117 6.55 1.62 -12.39
CA ILE A 117 5.87 2.68 -13.13
C ILE A 117 6.93 3.65 -13.65
N HIS A 118 7.19 3.66 -14.97
CA HIS A 118 8.28 4.40 -15.59
C HIS A 118 7.81 5.42 -16.63
N HIS A 119 6.62 5.25 -17.20
CA HIS A 119 6.06 6.06 -18.27
C HIS A 119 4.67 6.60 -17.92
N LEU A 120 4.26 7.64 -18.65
CA LEU A 120 2.99 8.33 -18.41
C LEU A 120 1.76 7.43 -18.66
N ASP A 121 1.80 6.58 -19.68
CA ASP A 121 0.72 5.64 -19.97
C ASP A 121 0.54 4.59 -18.86
N GLU A 122 1.65 4.11 -18.28
CA GLU A 122 1.62 3.22 -17.11
C GLU A 122 1.03 3.94 -15.89
N ALA A 123 1.40 5.21 -15.68
CA ALA A 123 0.83 6.02 -14.60
C ALA A 123 -0.69 6.20 -14.77
N TYR A 124 -1.16 6.52 -15.96
CA TYR A 124 -2.60 6.62 -16.25
C TYR A 124 -3.32 5.29 -16.06
N ALA A 125 -2.74 4.17 -16.50
CA ALA A 125 -3.33 2.86 -16.30
C ALA A 125 -3.58 2.55 -14.81
N MET A 126 -2.66 2.94 -13.91
CA MET A 126 -2.85 2.77 -12.47
C MET A 126 -3.96 3.67 -11.92
N ILE A 127 -4.04 4.92 -12.38
CA ILE A 127 -5.08 5.87 -11.96
C ILE A 127 -6.46 5.39 -12.44
N GLU A 128 -6.58 4.97 -13.70
CA GLU A 128 -7.82 4.43 -14.26
C GLU A 128 -8.27 3.15 -13.55
N ALA A 129 -7.33 2.32 -13.12
CA ALA A 129 -7.61 1.12 -12.32
C ALA A 129 -8.08 1.45 -10.89
N GLY A 130 -7.92 2.68 -10.43
CA GLY A 130 -8.43 3.17 -9.15
C GLY A 130 -7.37 3.61 -8.14
N ALA A 131 -6.10 3.77 -8.53
CA ALA A 131 -5.10 4.33 -7.64
C ALA A 131 -5.34 5.82 -7.35
N ASN A 132 -5.22 6.20 -6.08
CA ASN A 132 -5.32 7.60 -5.63
C ASN A 132 -3.94 8.28 -5.56
N ARG A 133 -2.88 7.49 -5.44
CA ARG A 133 -1.50 7.97 -5.34
C ARG A 133 -0.57 6.99 -6.06
N LEU A 134 0.48 7.53 -6.68
CA LEU A 134 1.54 6.77 -7.31
C LEU A 134 2.85 6.94 -6.54
N GLY A 135 3.61 5.86 -6.42
CA GLY A 135 4.98 5.88 -5.93
C GLY A 135 5.92 5.53 -7.08
N VAL A 136 6.65 6.53 -7.59
CA VAL A 136 7.46 6.40 -8.78
C VAL A 136 8.86 6.94 -8.56
N SER A 137 9.87 6.27 -9.10
CA SER A 137 11.25 6.77 -9.18
C SER A 137 11.50 7.60 -10.45
N ALA A 138 10.66 7.40 -11.49
CA ALA A 138 10.75 8.08 -12.79
C ALA A 138 9.85 9.33 -12.88
N SER A 139 9.59 10.02 -11.75
CA SER A 139 8.63 11.13 -11.69
C SER A 139 8.96 12.27 -12.65
N VAL A 140 10.23 12.63 -12.81
CA VAL A 140 10.66 13.68 -13.73
C VAL A 140 10.32 13.30 -15.17
N GLN A 141 10.67 12.09 -15.60
CA GLN A 141 10.35 11.59 -16.93
C GLN A 141 8.84 11.59 -17.22
N ILE A 142 8.04 11.09 -16.28
CA ILE A 142 6.57 11.05 -16.41
C ILE A 142 6.00 12.46 -16.55
N LEU A 143 6.48 13.42 -15.77
CA LEU A 143 6.03 14.82 -15.85
C LEU A 143 6.45 15.49 -17.17
N GLU A 144 7.65 15.19 -17.68
CA GLU A 144 8.10 15.65 -18.99
C GLU A 144 7.26 15.06 -20.15
N GLU A 145 6.89 13.79 -20.06
CA GLU A 145 5.99 13.15 -21.04
C GLU A 145 4.61 13.81 -21.00
N ALA A 146 4.07 14.11 -19.81
CA ALA A 146 2.79 14.80 -19.66
C ALA A 146 2.82 16.23 -20.22
N ALA A 147 3.93 16.95 -20.08
CA ALA A 147 4.07 18.32 -20.57
C ALA A 147 4.18 18.42 -22.12
N ARG A 148 4.41 17.29 -22.81
CA ARG A 148 4.52 17.23 -24.29
C ARG A 148 3.19 16.88 -24.97
N GLN A 149 2.14 16.57 -24.22
CA GLN A 149 0.77 16.32 -24.72
C GLN A 149 -0.01 17.62 -24.82
#